data_1fec32079488c3a9da7cafb361f097b5
#
_entry.id   1fec32079488c3a9da7cafb361f097b5
#
_cell.length_a   1.000
_cell.length_b   1.000
_cell.length_c   1.000
_cell.angle_alpha   90.00
_cell.angle_beta   90.00
_cell.angle_gamma   90.00
#
_symmetry.space_group_name_H-M   'P 1'
#
loop_
_entity.id
_entity.type
_entity.pdbx_description
1 polymer ?
#
loop_
_entity_poly.entity_id
_entity_poly.type
_entity_poly.pdbx_seq_one_letter_code
_entity_poly.pdbx_strand_id
1 'polypeptide(L)'
;MKKRMLLYFGSFDPIHNGHIALAEYAIERNLADEVALIISPQNPFKADVLQTPEYTRYEMTELACKASKYPEQIKPSVVEFVLEKPSYTINTLDYLKENCGDTMEFAIITGSDIWERFDEWKDYERILNEYKIYVYPRKGYAVEKFADRVTILDDAPYMEFSSTEVRDMS
;
A
#
# COMPACT_ATOMS: atom_id res chain seq x y z
N MET A 1 21.58 7.76 -9.72
CA MET A 1 20.48 6.77 -9.77
C MET A 1 19.37 7.19 -8.81
N LYS A 2 18.13 6.99 -9.24
CA LYS A 2 17.00 7.29 -8.38
C LYS A 2 16.83 6.20 -7.34
N LYS A 3 16.43 6.61 -6.13
CA LYS A 3 16.06 5.67 -5.06
C LYS A 3 14.73 5.04 -5.41
N ARG A 4 14.60 3.72 -5.22
CA ARG A 4 13.37 2.99 -5.52
C ARG A 4 12.48 2.99 -4.26
N MET A 5 11.28 3.53 -4.39
CA MET A 5 10.31 3.62 -3.31
C MET A 5 9.08 2.78 -3.67
N LEU A 6 8.75 1.80 -2.83
CA LEU A 6 7.55 0.99 -2.99
C LEU A 6 6.42 1.60 -2.17
N LEU A 7 5.30 1.85 -2.82
CA LEU A 7 4.14 2.47 -2.18
C LEU A 7 3.11 1.38 -1.86
N TYR A 8 2.89 1.18 -0.56
CA TYR A 8 1.92 0.21 -0.06
C TYR A 8 0.71 0.96 0.47
N PHE A 9 -0.35 1.00 -0.33
CA PHE A 9 -1.58 1.72 0.02
C PHE A 9 -2.48 0.85 0.89
N GLY A 10 -3.05 1.43 1.92
CA GLY A 10 -4.00 0.72 2.77
C GLY A 10 -4.58 1.60 3.85
N SER A 11 -5.65 1.13 4.48
CA SER A 11 -6.25 1.81 5.62
C SER A 11 -5.45 1.59 6.90
N PHE A 12 -4.80 0.41 7.00
CA PHE A 12 -4.03 0.01 8.19
C PHE A 12 -4.86 0.21 9.48
N ASP A 13 -6.03 -0.37 9.50
CA ASP A 13 -7.01 -0.19 10.57
C ASP A 13 -7.44 -1.55 11.14
N PRO A 14 -6.65 -2.19 12.01
CA PRO A 14 -5.31 -1.78 12.44
C PRO A 14 -4.20 -2.32 11.53
N ILE A 15 -3.01 -1.78 11.69
CA ILE A 15 -1.79 -2.38 11.15
C ILE A 15 -1.56 -3.72 11.86
N HIS A 16 -1.06 -4.72 11.14
CA HIS A 16 -0.75 -6.04 11.73
C HIS A 16 0.53 -6.61 11.16
N ASN A 17 0.95 -7.76 11.72
CA ASN A 17 2.23 -8.37 11.35
C ASN A 17 2.33 -8.73 9.88
N GLY A 18 1.22 -9.05 9.23
CA GLY A 18 1.20 -9.36 7.79
C GLY A 18 1.61 -8.16 6.94
N HIS A 19 1.19 -6.96 7.32
CA HIS A 19 1.59 -5.74 6.61
C HIS A 19 3.09 -5.52 6.71
N ILE A 20 3.63 -5.65 7.91
CA ILE A 20 5.07 -5.45 8.16
C ILE A 20 5.89 -6.54 7.50
N ALA A 21 5.43 -7.80 7.56
CA ALA A 21 6.13 -8.92 6.92
C ALA A 21 6.25 -8.70 5.42
N LEU A 22 5.21 -8.19 4.78
CA LEU A 22 5.23 -7.91 3.35
C LEU A 22 6.21 -6.78 3.02
N ALA A 23 6.26 -5.73 3.85
CA ALA A 23 7.20 -4.63 3.66
C ALA A 23 8.65 -5.11 3.83
N GLU A 24 8.90 -5.93 4.86
CA GLU A 24 10.23 -6.52 5.07
C GLU A 24 10.63 -7.42 3.89
N TYR A 25 9.70 -8.21 3.40
CA TYR A 25 9.91 -9.07 2.24
C TYR A 25 10.36 -8.24 1.02
N ALA A 26 9.71 -7.11 0.78
CA ALA A 26 10.06 -6.25 -0.35
C ALA A 26 11.49 -5.73 -0.26
N ILE A 27 11.94 -5.36 0.94
CA ILE A 27 13.33 -4.93 1.16
C ILE A 27 14.28 -6.10 0.98
N GLU A 28 13.98 -7.26 1.57
CA GLU A 28 14.84 -8.44 1.52
C GLU A 28 14.99 -9.01 0.10
N ARG A 29 13.95 -8.90 -0.71
CA ARG A 29 13.98 -9.35 -2.10
C ARG A 29 14.48 -8.27 -3.06
N ASN A 30 14.94 -7.15 -2.53
CA ASN A 30 15.48 -6.05 -3.33
C ASN A 30 14.49 -5.52 -4.37
N LEU A 31 13.21 -5.52 -4.02
CA LEU A 31 12.17 -4.93 -4.88
C LEU A 31 12.21 -3.41 -4.81
N ALA A 32 12.66 -2.88 -3.69
CA ALA A 32 12.78 -1.44 -3.48
C ALA A 32 13.84 -1.16 -2.42
N ASP A 33 14.28 0.10 -2.36
CA ASP A 33 15.23 0.56 -1.34
C ASP A 33 14.49 1.00 -0.08
N GLU A 34 13.26 1.49 -0.23
CA GLU A 34 12.40 1.89 0.87
C GLU A 34 10.95 1.51 0.58
N VAL A 35 10.17 1.35 1.64
CA VAL A 35 8.73 1.10 1.55
C VAL A 35 7.99 2.16 2.35
N ALA A 36 7.02 2.82 1.71
CA ALA A 36 6.15 3.77 2.37
C ALA A 36 4.76 3.15 2.53
N LEU A 37 4.30 3.06 3.78
CA LEU A 37 2.95 2.61 4.08
C LEU A 37 2.04 3.84 3.98
N ILE A 38 1.34 3.96 2.83
CA ILE A 38 0.50 5.12 2.54
C ILE A 38 -0.85 4.91 3.24
N ILE A 39 -1.07 5.64 4.32
CA ILE A 39 -2.28 5.50 5.13
C ILE A 39 -3.41 6.27 4.47
N SER A 40 -4.49 5.56 4.12
CA SER A 40 -5.66 6.20 3.51
C SER A 40 -6.42 7.01 4.57
N PRO A 41 -6.90 8.22 4.24
CA PRO A 41 -7.77 8.95 5.13
C PRO A 41 -9.11 8.22 5.28
N GLN A 42 -9.97 8.72 6.18
CA GLN A 42 -11.27 8.11 6.40
C GLN A 42 -12.05 8.04 5.09
N ASN A 43 -12.55 6.84 4.77
CA ASN A 43 -13.31 6.63 3.54
C ASN A 43 -14.73 7.20 3.72
N PRO A 44 -15.15 8.19 2.92
CA PRO A 44 -16.49 8.78 3.05
C PRO A 44 -17.61 7.79 2.74
N PHE A 45 -17.34 6.75 1.94
CA PHE A 45 -18.33 5.71 1.63
C PHE A 45 -18.54 4.75 2.81
N LYS A 46 -17.70 4.82 3.84
CA LYS A 46 -17.80 4.04 5.07
C LYS A 46 -18.13 4.93 6.26
N ALA A 47 -18.77 6.06 6.03
CA ALA A 47 -19.09 7.02 7.09
C ALA A 47 -19.95 6.42 8.19
N ASP A 48 -20.80 5.43 7.85
CA ASP A 48 -21.66 4.76 8.81
C ASP A 48 -20.94 3.66 9.62
N VAL A 49 -19.69 3.34 9.25
CA VAL A 49 -18.89 2.34 9.92
C VAL A 49 -17.93 3.05 10.88
N LEU A 50 -17.89 2.60 12.12
CA LEU A 50 -16.94 3.16 13.09
C LEU A 50 -15.52 2.82 12.66
N GLN A 51 -14.75 3.84 12.32
CA GLN A 51 -13.35 3.69 11.92
C GLN A 51 -12.44 4.25 13.00
N THR A 52 -11.25 3.64 13.13
CA THR A 52 -10.22 4.17 14.01
C THR A 52 -9.79 5.55 13.50
N PRO A 53 -9.64 6.55 14.38
CA PRO A 53 -9.19 7.88 13.95
C PRO A 53 -7.87 7.84 13.20
N GLU A 54 -7.74 8.71 12.21
CA GLU A 54 -6.55 8.77 11.34
C GLU A 54 -5.25 8.91 12.14
N TYR A 55 -5.27 9.76 13.16
CA TYR A 55 -4.07 9.97 13.99
C TYR A 55 -3.66 8.70 14.74
N THR A 56 -4.65 7.96 15.27
CA THR A 56 -4.37 6.71 15.97
C THR A 56 -3.81 5.66 15.02
N ARG A 57 -4.35 5.58 13.81
CA ARG A 57 -3.83 4.65 12.79
C ARG A 57 -2.39 4.99 12.44
N TYR A 58 -2.07 6.26 12.29
CA TYR A 58 -0.72 6.71 12.01
C TYR A 58 0.24 6.32 13.14
N GLU A 59 -0.14 6.59 14.39
CA GLU A 59 0.70 6.25 15.55
C GLU A 59 0.99 4.76 15.64
N MET A 60 -0.04 3.93 15.46
CA MET A 60 0.11 2.48 15.51
C MET A 60 1.00 1.98 14.37
N THR A 61 0.84 2.54 13.18
CA THR A 61 1.66 2.19 12.02
C THR A 61 3.11 2.60 12.25
N GLU A 62 3.34 3.80 12.81
CA GLU A 62 4.69 4.26 13.11
C GLU A 62 5.39 3.34 14.11
N LEU A 63 4.69 2.92 15.17
CA LEU A 63 5.25 2.00 16.15
C LEU A 63 5.60 0.66 15.52
N ALA A 64 4.72 0.14 14.65
CA ALA A 64 4.97 -1.11 13.96
C ALA A 64 6.19 -1.03 13.05
N CYS A 65 6.34 0.09 12.33
CA CYS A 65 7.50 0.31 11.46
C CYS A 65 8.80 0.37 12.27
N LYS A 66 8.78 1.04 13.41
CA LYS A 66 9.96 1.14 14.27
C LYS A 66 10.36 -0.21 14.86
N ALA A 67 9.39 -1.10 15.06
CA ALA A 67 9.66 -2.45 15.56
C ALA A 67 10.04 -3.44 14.47
N SER A 68 9.98 -3.04 13.20
CA SER A 68 10.35 -3.91 12.07
C SER A 68 11.86 -4.13 12.02
N LYS A 69 12.28 -5.09 11.16
CA LYS A 69 13.70 -5.36 10.93
C LYS A 69 14.42 -4.20 10.23
N TYR A 70 13.67 -3.34 9.53
CA TYR A 70 14.23 -2.25 8.71
C TYR A 70 13.57 -0.93 9.04
N PRO A 71 13.71 -0.43 10.29
CA PRO A 71 12.95 0.75 10.74
C PRO A 71 13.31 2.04 10.01
N GLU A 72 14.47 2.10 9.36
CA GLU A 72 14.87 3.28 8.59
C GLU A 72 14.39 3.25 7.16
N GLN A 73 13.98 2.07 6.66
CA GLN A 73 13.57 1.86 5.29
C GLN A 73 12.04 1.67 5.15
N ILE A 74 11.37 1.31 6.23
CA ILE A 74 9.92 1.10 6.24
C ILE A 74 9.29 2.17 7.12
N LYS A 75 8.49 3.05 6.51
CA LYS A 75 7.93 4.19 7.22
C LYS A 75 6.48 4.45 6.83
N PRO A 76 5.68 4.98 7.76
CA PRO A 76 4.32 5.41 7.42
C PRO A 76 4.36 6.73 6.65
N SER A 77 3.34 6.95 5.82
CA SER A 77 3.19 8.21 5.11
C SER A 77 1.75 8.71 5.26
N VAL A 78 1.61 9.99 5.51
CA VAL A 78 0.30 10.66 5.63
C VAL A 78 0.06 11.59 4.45
N VAL A 79 0.73 11.33 3.32
CA VAL A 79 0.61 12.19 2.14
C VAL A 79 -0.84 12.36 1.69
N GLU A 80 -1.67 11.34 1.82
CA GLU A 80 -3.08 11.43 1.43
C GLU A 80 -3.92 12.27 2.37
N PHE A 81 -3.41 12.57 3.57
CA PHE A 81 -4.13 13.43 4.52
C PHE A 81 -4.15 14.90 4.07
N VAL A 82 -3.14 15.30 3.27
CA VAL A 82 -3.01 16.69 2.79
C VAL A 82 -3.56 16.87 1.37
N LEU A 83 -3.99 15.78 0.73
CA LEU A 83 -4.55 15.85 -0.61
C LEU A 83 -6.06 16.05 -0.56
N GLU A 84 -6.62 16.60 -1.66
CA GLU A 84 -8.05 16.78 -1.79
C GLU A 84 -8.77 15.44 -1.76
N LYS A 85 -9.89 15.39 -1.06
CA LYS A 85 -10.68 14.15 -0.90
C LYS A 85 -11.89 14.16 -1.80
N PRO A 86 -12.32 12.98 -2.31
CA PRO A 86 -11.77 11.66 -2.05
C PRO A 86 -10.39 11.47 -2.69
N SER A 87 -9.53 10.72 -2.00
CA SER A 87 -8.17 10.50 -2.48
C SER A 87 -8.14 9.38 -3.52
N TYR A 88 -7.73 9.70 -4.73
CA TYR A 88 -7.51 8.70 -5.78
C TYR A 88 -6.03 8.40 -5.90
N THR A 89 -5.70 7.14 -6.12
CA THR A 89 -4.30 6.71 -6.22
C THR A 89 -3.52 7.52 -7.26
N ILE A 90 -4.11 7.80 -8.42
CA ILE A 90 -3.42 8.57 -9.46
C ILE A 90 -3.04 9.98 -8.98
N ASN A 91 -3.89 10.60 -8.17
CA ASN A 91 -3.59 11.93 -7.63
C ASN A 91 -2.42 11.89 -6.66
N THR A 92 -2.36 10.85 -5.83
CA THR A 92 -1.24 10.63 -4.92
C THR A 92 0.04 10.40 -5.69
N LEU A 93 -0.01 9.59 -6.74
CA LEU A 93 1.16 9.30 -7.58
C LEU A 93 1.66 10.55 -8.29
N ASP A 94 0.75 11.33 -8.86
CA ASP A 94 1.11 12.58 -9.54
C ASP A 94 1.76 13.57 -8.56
N TYR A 95 1.23 13.67 -7.35
CA TYR A 95 1.77 14.54 -6.31
C TYR A 95 3.20 14.11 -5.93
N LEU A 96 3.41 12.82 -5.69
CA LEU A 96 4.72 12.32 -5.31
C LEU A 96 5.73 12.47 -6.44
N LYS A 97 5.30 12.21 -7.68
CA LYS A 97 6.17 12.35 -8.84
C LYS A 97 6.58 13.80 -9.04
N GLU A 98 5.66 14.74 -8.87
CA GLU A 98 5.94 16.16 -9.01
C GLU A 98 6.92 16.66 -7.94
N ASN A 99 6.79 16.18 -6.72
CA ASN A 99 7.60 16.66 -5.58
C ASN A 99 8.90 15.89 -5.38
N CYS A 100 8.95 14.61 -5.74
CA CYS A 100 10.09 13.73 -5.44
C CYS A 100 10.59 12.95 -6.65
N GLY A 101 9.96 13.09 -7.81
CA GLY A 101 10.29 12.27 -8.99
C GLY A 101 11.69 12.45 -9.53
N ASP A 102 12.37 13.54 -9.19
CA ASP A 102 13.75 13.76 -9.61
C ASP A 102 14.73 12.85 -8.88
N THR A 103 14.41 12.45 -7.64
CA THR A 103 15.29 11.65 -6.80
C THR A 103 14.76 10.26 -6.51
N MET A 104 13.48 10.02 -6.77
CA MET A 104 12.83 8.74 -6.45
C MET A 104 12.07 8.17 -7.65
N GLU A 105 12.09 6.84 -7.74
CA GLU A 105 11.30 6.09 -8.69
C GLU A 105 10.27 5.30 -7.89
N PHE A 106 9.00 5.38 -8.28
CA PHE A 106 7.92 4.79 -7.50
C PHE A 106 7.37 3.53 -8.15
N ALA A 107 7.04 2.54 -7.30
CA ALA A 107 6.31 1.34 -7.68
C ALA A 107 5.18 1.15 -6.68
N ILE A 108 4.21 0.32 -7.03
CA ILE A 108 3.02 0.08 -6.21
C ILE A 108 2.97 -1.41 -5.85
N ILE A 109 2.55 -1.70 -4.61
CA ILE A 109 2.23 -3.06 -4.21
C ILE A 109 0.79 -3.10 -3.70
N THR A 110 0.04 -4.12 -4.12
CA THR A 110 -1.35 -4.29 -3.72
C THR A 110 -1.70 -5.78 -3.68
N GLY A 111 -2.75 -6.12 -2.95
CA GLY A 111 -3.22 -7.49 -2.86
C GLY A 111 -4.09 -7.90 -4.04
N SER A 112 -4.15 -9.20 -4.33
CA SER A 112 -4.96 -9.71 -5.43
C SER A 112 -6.46 -9.46 -5.24
N ASP A 113 -6.92 -9.33 -4.00
CA ASP A 113 -8.31 -9.01 -3.69
C ASP A 113 -8.68 -7.59 -4.16
N ILE A 114 -7.77 -6.64 -3.93
CA ILE A 114 -7.96 -5.26 -4.38
C ILE A 114 -7.77 -5.18 -5.89
N TRP A 115 -6.85 -5.97 -6.43
CA TRP A 115 -6.52 -5.98 -7.85
C TRP A 115 -7.69 -6.36 -8.74
N GLU A 116 -8.63 -7.17 -8.25
CA GLU A 116 -9.81 -7.56 -9.03
C GLU A 116 -10.61 -6.35 -9.52
N ARG A 117 -10.53 -5.23 -8.78
CA ARG A 117 -11.28 -4.01 -9.09
C ARG A 117 -10.39 -2.88 -9.59
N PHE A 118 -9.18 -3.20 -10.04
CA PHE A 118 -8.23 -2.19 -10.48
C PHE A 118 -8.75 -1.37 -11.67
N ASP A 119 -9.52 -1.97 -12.55
CA ASP A 119 -10.10 -1.28 -13.70
C ASP A 119 -11.20 -0.27 -13.32
N GLU A 120 -11.57 -0.22 -12.04
CA GLU A 120 -12.49 0.79 -11.52
C GLU A 120 -11.72 2.00 -10.94
N TRP A 121 -10.40 1.94 -10.86
CA TRP A 121 -9.60 3.04 -10.35
C TRP A 121 -9.53 4.18 -11.36
N LYS A 122 -9.57 5.42 -10.85
CA LYS A 122 -9.45 6.59 -11.71
C LYS A 122 -8.13 6.55 -12.47
N ASP A 123 -8.20 6.75 -13.79
CA ASP A 123 -7.04 6.76 -14.69
C ASP A 123 -6.17 5.49 -14.54
N TYR A 124 -6.79 4.34 -14.35
CA TYR A 124 -6.07 3.09 -14.14
C TYR A 124 -5.10 2.77 -15.28
N GLU A 125 -5.42 3.16 -16.51
CA GLU A 125 -4.54 2.91 -17.65
C GLU A 125 -3.23 3.67 -17.54
N ARG A 126 -3.28 4.91 -17.02
CA ARG A 126 -2.07 5.69 -16.77
C ARG A 126 -1.21 5.01 -15.71
N ILE A 127 -1.83 4.55 -14.63
CA ILE A 127 -1.10 3.86 -13.56
C ILE A 127 -0.41 2.62 -14.12
N LEU A 128 -1.14 1.85 -14.92
CA LEU A 128 -0.63 0.61 -15.52
C LEU A 128 0.55 0.86 -16.45
N ASN A 129 0.52 1.98 -17.19
CA ASN A 129 1.56 2.33 -18.17
C ASN A 129 2.77 3.03 -17.56
N GLU A 130 2.58 3.78 -16.48
CA GLU A 130 3.64 4.65 -15.94
C GLU A 130 4.37 4.06 -14.73
N TYR A 131 3.78 3.09 -14.04
CA TYR A 131 4.34 2.59 -12.79
C TYR A 131 4.48 1.07 -12.80
N LYS A 132 5.52 0.58 -12.14
CA LYS A 132 5.68 -0.85 -11.91
C LYS A 132 4.73 -1.26 -10.79
N ILE A 133 4.03 -2.38 -10.99
CA ILE A 133 3.02 -2.84 -10.03
C ILE A 133 3.35 -4.27 -9.61
N TYR A 134 3.38 -4.48 -8.30
CA TYR A 134 3.52 -5.81 -7.70
C TYR A 134 2.19 -6.20 -7.08
N VAL A 135 1.77 -7.44 -7.30
CA VAL A 135 0.54 -7.97 -6.72
C VAL A 135 0.88 -9.19 -5.88
N TYR A 136 0.51 -9.16 -4.58
CA TYR A 136 0.71 -10.32 -3.72
C TYR A 136 -0.58 -11.14 -3.68
N PRO A 137 -0.47 -12.48 -3.85
CA PRO A 137 -1.66 -13.33 -3.87
C PRO A 137 -2.35 -13.37 -2.51
N ARG A 138 -3.68 -13.34 -2.53
CA ARG A 138 -4.51 -13.53 -1.35
C ARG A 138 -5.42 -14.73 -1.59
N LYS A 139 -5.71 -15.48 -0.52
CA LYS A 139 -6.55 -16.67 -0.59
C LYS A 139 -7.92 -16.33 -1.20
N GLY A 140 -8.32 -17.10 -2.21
CA GLY A 140 -9.59 -16.92 -2.86
C GLY A 140 -9.58 -15.89 -4.00
N TYR A 141 -8.45 -15.24 -4.27
CA TYR A 141 -8.35 -14.21 -5.29
C TYR A 141 -7.17 -14.49 -6.21
N ALA A 142 -7.45 -14.95 -7.42
CA ALA A 142 -6.42 -15.16 -8.42
C ALA A 142 -6.16 -13.87 -9.19
N VAL A 143 -4.91 -13.67 -9.63
CA VAL A 143 -4.56 -12.51 -10.45
C VAL A 143 -4.85 -12.87 -11.90
N GLU A 144 -5.91 -12.32 -12.46
CA GLU A 144 -6.33 -12.58 -13.84
C GLU A 144 -6.22 -11.34 -14.72
N LYS A 145 -6.72 -10.18 -14.21
CA LYS A 145 -6.68 -8.92 -14.97
C LYS A 145 -5.24 -8.44 -15.11
N PHE A 146 -4.86 -8.10 -16.34
CA PHE A 146 -3.55 -7.50 -16.62
C PHE A 146 -2.38 -8.31 -16.04
N ALA A 147 -2.52 -9.64 -15.97
CA ALA A 147 -1.49 -10.50 -15.35
C ALA A 147 -0.14 -10.37 -16.04
N ASP A 148 -0.12 -10.08 -17.32
CA ASP A 148 1.11 -9.88 -18.11
C ASP A 148 1.73 -8.49 -17.93
N ARG A 149 1.02 -7.59 -17.24
CA ARG A 149 1.46 -6.20 -17.03
C ARG A 149 1.97 -5.96 -15.60
N VAL A 150 1.87 -6.93 -14.72
CA VAL A 150 2.25 -6.80 -13.31
C VAL A 150 3.17 -7.94 -12.92
N THR A 151 3.88 -7.77 -11.80
CA THR A 151 4.72 -8.81 -11.23
C THR A 151 3.96 -9.46 -10.08
N ILE A 152 3.71 -10.75 -10.18
CA ILE A 152 3.00 -11.51 -9.16
C ILE A 152 4.01 -12.05 -8.15
N LEU A 153 3.83 -11.74 -6.88
CA LEU A 153 4.75 -12.13 -5.80
C LEU A 153 4.30 -13.46 -5.20
N ASP A 154 4.49 -14.56 -5.95
CA ASP A 154 4.01 -15.88 -5.57
C ASP A 154 4.59 -16.41 -4.25
N ASP A 155 5.78 -15.96 -3.88
CA ASP A 155 6.46 -16.38 -2.67
C ASP A 155 6.39 -15.35 -1.52
N ALA A 156 5.53 -14.35 -1.66
CA ALA A 156 5.33 -13.36 -0.60
C ALA A 156 4.73 -14.00 0.65
N PRO A 157 4.99 -13.42 1.84
CA PRO A 157 4.41 -13.93 3.07
C PRO A 157 2.88 -14.02 2.98
N TYR A 158 2.34 -15.16 3.37
CA TYR A 158 0.90 -15.36 3.32
C TYR A 158 0.24 -14.57 4.45
N MET A 159 -0.73 -13.73 4.10
CA MET A 159 -1.48 -12.95 5.07
C MET A 159 -2.82 -13.63 5.33
N GLU A 160 -2.91 -14.33 6.46
CA GLU A 160 -4.11 -15.08 6.84
C GLU A 160 -5.26 -14.15 7.27
N PHE A 161 -4.91 -12.97 7.80
CA PHE A 161 -5.89 -12.05 8.37
C PHE A 161 -5.90 -10.72 7.64
N SER A 162 -7.10 -10.23 7.35
CA SER A 162 -7.29 -8.85 6.94
C SER A 162 -7.38 -7.96 8.19
N SER A 163 -7.28 -6.64 8.02
CA SER A 163 -7.47 -5.72 9.13
C SER A 163 -8.86 -5.85 9.76
N THR A 164 -9.87 -6.15 8.93
CA THR A 164 -11.23 -6.37 9.42
C THR A 164 -11.29 -7.60 10.34
N GLU A 165 -10.66 -8.70 9.94
CA GLU A 165 -10.61 -9.91 10.76
C GLU A 165 -9.89 -9.67 12.08
N VAL A 166 -8.80 -8.91 12.06
CA VAL A 166 -8.04 -8.59 13.28
C VAL A 166 -8.91 -7.76 14.23
N ARG A 167 -9.66 -6.78 13.71
CA ARG A 167 -10.57 -5.98 14.54
C ARG A 167 -11.67 -6.83 15.17
N ASP A 168 -12.22 -7.77 14.40
CA ASP A 168 -13.29 -8.65 14.90
C ASP A 168 -12.79 -9.61 15.97
N MET A 169 -11.52 -9.97 15.94
CA MET A 169 -10.89 -10.86 16.92
C MET A 169 -10.58 -10.17 18.24
N SER A 170 -10.48 -8.88 18.24
CA SER A 170 -10.17 -8.10 19.43
C SER A 170 -11.45 -7.53 20.07
#